data_5440eb582f74ac51cb48d98b4bae7934
#
_entry.id   5440eb582f74ac51cb48d98b4bae7934
#
_cell.length_a   1.000
_cell.length_b   1.000
_cell.length_c   1.000
_cell.angle_alpha   90.00
_cell.angle_beta   90.00
_cell.angle_gamma   90.00
#
_symmetry.space_group_name_H-M   'P 1'
#
loop_
_entity.id
_entity.type
_entity.pdbx_description
1 polymer ?
#
loop_
_entity_poly.entity_id
_entity_poly.type
_entity_poly.pdbx_seq_one_letter_code
_entity_poly.pdbx_strand_id
1 'polypeptide(L)'
;MKHLLLTTIAAVVLVGCGESEHQHSHDNDRIHTEGVKAATQAWADAFNSRVLDKILAHYSAEAVFWGTVSPTLRDEPSEVRDYFIPIGSDARVLIGEQNPRVFGDIAINTGFYTFTDVRDGEKITFAARFSFVYKRDANGIWLIVDHHSSAVPVPKTAD
;
A
#
# COMPACT_ATOMS: atom_id res chain seq x y z
N MET A 1 -65.12 -51.73 -4.29
CA MET A 1 -63.84 -51.53 -3.66
C MET A 1 -63.02 -50.62 -4.60
N LYS A 2 -62.91 -49.37 -4.28
CA LYS A 2 -62.14 -48.36 -5.08
C LYS A 2 -60.89 -48.06 -4.28
N HIS A 3 -59.72 -48.41 -4.80
CA HIS A 3 -58.41 -48.05 -4.23
C HIS A 3 -58.02 -46.63 -4.68
N LEU A 4 -57.91 -45.76 -3.72
CA LEU A 4 -57.41 -44.41 -3.92
C LEU A 4 -55.87 -44.43 -3.76
N LEU A 5 -55.11 -44.20 -4.83
CA LEU A 5 -53.67 -44.04 -4.81
C LEU A 5 -53.35 -42.57 -4.46
N LEU A 6 -52.72 -42.39 -3.30
CA LEU A 6 -52.14 -41.11 -2.87
C LEU A 6 -50.75 -40.99 -3.44
N THR A 7 -50.51 -40.10 -4.38
CA THR A 7 -49.20 -39.74 -4.89
C THR A 7 -48.65 -38.57 -4.06
N THR A 8 -47.63 -38.88 -3.27
CA THR A 8 -46.85 -37.86 -2.52
C THR A 8 -45.80 -37.24 -3.46
N ILE A 9 -45.94 -35.94 -3.74
CA ILE A 9 -44.94 -35.19 -4.47
C ILE A 9 -43.93 -34.67 -3.43
N ALA A 10 -42.69 -35.17 -3.46
CA ALA A 10 -41.59 -34.64 -2.69
C ALA A 10 -40.99 -33.44 -3.42
N ALA A 11 -41.20 -32.24 -2.88
CA ALA A 11 -40.54 -31.05 -3.34
C ALA A 11 -39.11 -31.03 -2.84
N VAL A 12 -38.12 -31.17 -3.73
CA VAL A 12 -36.72 -30.97 -3.44
C VAL A 12 -36.45 -29.47 -3.50
N VAL A 13 -36.25 -28.85 -2.34
CA VAL A 13 -35.78 -27.46 -2.26
C VAL A 13 -34.25 -27.50 -2.37
N LEU A 14 -33.74 -27.17 -3.54
CA LEU A 14 -32.31 -26.87 -3.73
C LEU A 14 -32.05 -25.49 -3.15
N VAL A 15 -31.53 -25.44 -1.92
CA VAL A 15 -31.00 -24.20 -1.34
C VAL A 15 -29.65 -23.96 -2.00
N GLY A 16 -29.60 -22.98 -2.90
CA GLY A 16 -28.37 -22.48 -3.51
C GLY A 16 -27.56 -21.69 -2.48
N CYS A 17 -26.63 -22.37 -1.79
CA CYS A 17 -25.61 -21.74 -0.93
C CYS A 17 -24.31 -21.61 -1.71
N GLY A 18 -24.22 -20.73 -2.68
CA GLY A 18 -22.98 -20.52 -3.46
C GLY A 18 -22.66 -19.07 -3.80
N GLU A 19 -23.65 -18.21 -3.86
CA GLU A 19 -23.41 -16.83 -4.35
C GLU A 19 -23.03 -15.81 -3.25
N SER A 20 -23.38 -16.05 -1.99
CA SER A 20 -23.12 -15.10 -0.91
C SER A 20 -21.67 -15.13 -0.41
N GLU A 21 -20.99 -16.28 -0.41
CA GLU A 21 -19.61 -16.39 0.07
C GLU A 21 -18.61 -15.77 -0.93
N HIS A 22 -18.84 -15.95 -2.24
CA HIS A 22 -18.00 -15.32 -3.27
C HIS A 22 -18.11 -13.80 -3.28
N GLN A 23 -19.29 -13.25 -3.04
CA GLN A 23 -19.52 -11.81 -3.02
C GLN A 23 -18.86 -11.16 -1.79
N HIS A 24 -18.93 -11.81 -0.63
CA HIS A 24 -18.26 -11.33 0.59
C HIS A 24 -16.74 -11.35 0.50
N SER A 25 -16.13 -12.35 -0.16
CA SER A 25 -14.68 -12.39 -0.33
C SER A 25 -14.18 -11.26 -1.25
N HIS A 26 -14.86 -11.00 -2.36
CA HIS A 26 -14.51 -9.91 -3.28
C HIS A 26 -14.68 -8.52 -2.67
N ASP A 27 -15.70 -8.32 -1.84
CA ASP A 27 -15.90 -7.05 -1.15
C ASP A 27 -14.83 -6.80 -0.08
N ASN A 28 -14.43 -7.83 0.67
CA ASN A 28 -13.33 -7.75 1.64
C ASN A 28 -11.99 -7.44 0.95
N ASP A 29 -11.67 -8.12 -0.14
CA ASP A 29 -10.43 -7.89 -0.90
C ASP A 29 -10.37 -6.46 -1.43
N ARG A 30 -11.49 -5.93 -1.92
CA ARG A 30 -11.59 -4.55 -2.38
C ARG A 30 -11.40 -3.55 -1.24
N ILE A 31 -12.04 -3.76 -0.08
CA ILE A 31 -11.91 -2.90 1.10
C ILE A 31 -10.45 -2.85 1.56
N HIS A 32 -9.78 -3.98 1.62
CA HIS A 32 -8.38 -4.04 2.01
C HIS A 32 -7.46 -3.38 0.99
N THR A 33 -7.71 -3.57 -0.30
CA THR A 33 -6.98 -2.93 -1.39
C THR A 33 -7.07 -1.40 -1.33
N GLU A 34 -8.27 -0.86 -1.12
CA GLU A 34 -8.45 0.59 -0.94
C GLU A 34 -7.82 1.09 0.37
N GLY A 35 -7.86 0.29 1.44
CA GLY A 35 -7.16 0.58 2.69
C GLY A 35 -5.65 0.73 2.52
N VAL A 36 -5.02 -0.13 1.71
CA VAL A 36 -3.59 -0.05 1.39
C VAL A 36 -3.25 1.18 0.56
N LYS A 37 -4.09 1.53 -0.43
CA LYS A 37 -3.92 2.79 -1.19
C LYS A 37 -4.01 4.01 -0.28
N ALA A 38 -5.00 4.01 0.63
CA ALA A 38 -5.19 5.08 1.59
C ALA A 38 -3.99 5.20 2.56
N ALA A 39 -3.41 4.09 3.01
CA ALA A 39 -2.21 4.08 3.84
C ALA A 39 -1.00 4.68 3.09
N THR A 40 -0.84 4.37 1.80
CA THR A 40 0.22 4.96 0.97
C THR A 40 0.00 6.46 0.78
N GLN A 41 -1.24 6.91 0.57
CA GLN A 41 -1.56 8.34 0.46
C GLN A 41 -1.32 9.05 1.80
N ALA A 42 -1.71 8.45 2.92
CA ALA A 42 -1.48 9.02 4.25
C ALA A 42 0.02 9.18 4.56
N TRP A 43 0.86 8.22 4.14
CA TRP A 43 2.31 8.37 4.20
C TRP A 43 2.80 9.57 3.38
N ALA A 44 2.29 9.76 2.17
CA ALA A 44 2.65 10.89 1.32
C ALA A 44 2.20 12.24 1.93
N ASP A 45 1.01 12.29 2.53
CA ASP A 45 0.49 13.46 3.22
C ASP A 45 1.35 13.80 4.45
N ALA A 46 1.76 12.77 5.21
CA ALA A 46 2.69 12.92 6.31
C ALA A 46 4.05 13.44 5.84
N PHE A 47 4.61 12.88 4.75
CA PHE A 47 5.82 13.38 4.11
C PHE A 47 5.68 14.86 3.72
N ASN A 48 4.59 15.22 3.08
CA ASN A 48 4.29 16.59 2.62
C ASN A 48 4.07 17.58 3.77
N SER A 49 3.65 17.10 4.95
CA SER A 49 3.53 17.93 6.15
C SER A 49 4.88 18.34 6.73
N ARG A 50 5.98 17.69 6.36
CA ARG A 50 7.34 17.87 6.89
C ARG A 50 7.46 17.68 8.41
N VAL A 51 6.46 17.04 9.04
CA VAL A 51 6.50 16.66 10.45
C VAL A 51 7.06 15.26 10.57
N LEU A 52 8.32 15.16 11.01
CA LEU A 52 9.09 13.92 11.01
C LEU A 52 8.36 12.78 11.75
N ASP A 53 7.81 13.06 12.94
CA ASP A 53 7.12 12.03 13.73
C ASP A 53 5.85 11.51 13.03
N LYS A 54 5.18 12.34 12.20
CA LYS A 54 4.06 11.87 11.38
C LYS A 54 4.52 10.89 10.31
N ILE A 55 5.67 11.16 9.67
CA ILE A 55 6.23 10.26 8.66
C ILE A 55 6.57 8.92 9.31
N LEU A 56 7.26 8.95 10.44
CA LEU A 56 7.73 7.76 11.15
C LEU A 56 6.59 6.92 11.72
N ALA A 57 5.46 7.53 12.06
CA ALA A 57 4.28 6.81 12.55
C ALA A 57 3.68 5.81 11.53
N HIS A 58 4.05 5.91 10.25
CA HIS A 58 3.64 4.95 9.22
C HIS A 58 4.53 3.70 9.16
N TYR A 59 5.68 3.71 9.83
CA TYR A 59 6.62 2.60 9.83
C TYR A 59 6.47 1.74 11.08
N SER A 60 6.52 0.42 10.89
CA SER A 60 6.71 -0.52 12.00
C SER A 60 8.09 -0.32 12.63
N ALA A 61 8.24 -0.68 13.89
CA ALA A 61 9.55 -0.70 14.56
C ALA A 61 10.55 -1.70 13.91
N GLU A 62 10.04 -2.67 13.17
CA GLU A 62 10.82 -3.69 12.45
C GLU A 62 11.02 -3.33 10.96
N ALA A 63 10.71 -2.09 10.56
CA ALA A 63 10.70 -1.72 9.15
C ALA A 63 12.11 -1.70 8.56
N VAL A 64 12.22 -2.25 7.35
CA VAL A 64 13.42 -2.16 6.52
C VAL A 64 13.20 -1.11 5.43
N PHE A 65 14.17 -0.23 5.23
CA PHE A 65 14.02 0.90 4.32
C PHE A 65 15.23 1.10 3.40
N TRP A 66 14.96 1.09 2.09
CA TRP A 66 15.85 1.50 1.02
C TRP A 66 15.37 2.84 0.43
N GLY A 67 15.91 3.94 0.92
CA GLY A 67 15.57 5.27 0.39
C GLY A 67 16.14 5.51 -1.00
N THR A 68 15.45 6.32 -1.83
CA THR A 68 15.82 6.62 -3.22
C THR A 68 17.28 7.04 -3.41
N VAL A 69 17.81 7.77 -2.44
CA VAL A 69 19.19 8.29 -2.44
C VAL A 69 20.05 7.72 -1.31
N SER A 70 19.57 6.69 -0.62
CA SER A 70 20.33 6.03 0.44
C SER A 70 21.30 5.02 -0.17
N PRO A 71 22.60 5.09 0.16
CA PRO A 71 23.57 4.08 -0.27
C PRO A 71 23.51 2.81 0.58
N THR A 72 22.79 2.84 1.70
CA THR A 72 22.74 1.76 2.68
C THR A 72 21.30 1.38 3.02
N LEU A 73 21.13 0.13 3.43
CA LEU A 73 19.93 -0.35 4.09
C LEU A 73 19.77 0.37 5.45
N ARG A 74 18.53 0.57 5.87
CA ARG A 74 18.18 1.10 7.19
C ARG A 74 17.15 0.17 7.81
N ASP A 75 17.50 -0.48 8.89
CA ASP A 75 16.68 -1.48 9.58
C ASP A 75 16.45 -1.17 11.07
N GLU A 76 16.94 0.01 11.51
CA GLU A 76 16.64 0.55 12.82
C GLU A 76 15.77 1.82 12.71
N PRO A 77 14.81 2.04 13.62
CA PRO A 77 13.95 3.23 13.61
C PRO A 77 14.71 4.57 13.60
N SER A 78 15.85 4.62 14.29
CA SER A 78 16.73 5.79 14.29
C SER A 78 17.34 6.06 12.91
N GLU A 79 17.73 5.03 12.18
CA GLU A 79 18.31 5.16 10.85
C GLU A 79 17.27 5.58 9.81
N VAL A 80 16.02 5.07 9.93
CA VAL A 80 14.89 5.55 9.11
C VAL A 80 14.64 7.03 9.39
N ARG A 81 14.65 7.44 10.65
CA ARG A 81 14.53 8.85 11.07
C ARG A 81 15.61 9.71 10.45
N ASP A 82 16.88 9.27 10.53
CA ASP A 82 18.04 10.02 10.04
C ASP A 82 17.98 10.25 8.53
N TYR A 83 17.35 9.36 7.78
CA TYR A 83 17.15 9.57 6.34
C TYR A 83 16.25 10.77 6.04
N PHE A 84 15.20 11.00 6.85
CA PHE A 84 14.22 12.05 6.60
C PHE A 84 14.65 13.43 7.14
N ILE A 85 15.61 13.49 8.08
CA ILE A 85 16.09 14.75 8.68
C ILE A 85 16.65 15.73 7.63
N PRO A 86 17.56 15.33 6.72
CA PRO A 86 18.19 16.26 5.77
C PRO A 86 17.28 16.66 4.60
N ILE A 87 16.09 16.08 4.48
CA ILE A 87 15.20 16.39 3.37
C ILE A 87 14.61 17.80 3.56
N GLY A 88 14.75 18.63 2.57
CA GLY A 88 14.38 20.07 2.61
C GLY A 88 12.91 20.32 2.96
N SER A 89 12.65 21.49 3.51
CA SER A 89 11.27 21.90 3.88
C SER A 89 10.33 22.00 2.69
N ASP A 90 10.88 22.25 1.49
CA ASP A 90 10.11 22.40 0.24
C ASP A 90 9.89 21.09 -0.49
N ALA A 91 10.50 20.00 -0.01
CA ALA A 91 10.33 18.69 -0.60
C ALA A 91 8.86 18.21 -0.49
N ARG A 92 8.32 17.76 -1.61
CA ARG A 92 6.97 17.18 -1.71
C ARG A 92 7.02 15.90 -2.50
N VAL A 93 6.04 15.04 -2.24
CA VAL A 93 5.80 13.82 -3.00
C VAL A 93 4.36 13.79 -3.49
N LEU A 94 4.18 13.38 -4.72
CA LEU A 94 2.88 13.10 -5.32
C LEU A 94 2.83 11.62 -5.69
N ILE A 95 1.86 10.91 -5.13
CA ILE A 95 1.61 9.50 -5.49
C ILE A 95 0.98 9.47 -6.89
N GLY A 96 1.53 8.63 -7.75
CA GLY A 96 1.02 8.32 -9.08
C GLY A 96 0.24 7.01 -9.10
N GLU A 97 0.53 6.19 -10.11
CA GLU A 97 -0.07 4.87 -10.23
C GLU A 97 0.29 3.98 -9.04
N GLN A 98 -0.71 3.24 -8.55
CA GLN A 98 -0.60 2.29 -7.44
C GLN A 98 -1.17 0.92 -7.85
N ASN A 99 -0.46 -0.14 -7.52
CA ASN A 99 -0.88 -1.51 -7.79
C ASN A 99 -0.81 -2.36 -6.51
N PRO A 100 -1.78 -2.21 -5.60
CA PRO A 100 -1.82 -2.96 -4.35
C PRO A 100 -2.29 -4.40 -4.56
N ARG A 101 -1.71 -5.31 -3.78
CA ARG A 101 -2.09 -6.71 -3.67
C ARG A 101 -2.12 -7.08 -2.20
N VAL A 102 -3.19 -7.74 -1.76
CA VAL A 102 -3.41 -8.09 -0.35
C VAL A 102 -3.38 -9.60 -0.16
N PHE A 103 -2.71 -10.05 0.89
CA PHE A 103 -2.52 -11.45 1.24
C PHE A 103 -2.75 -11.61 2.76
N GLY A 104 -4.01 -11.63 3.17
CA GLY A 104 -4.39 -11.63 4.59
C GLY A 104 -3.96 -10.33 5.29
N ASP A 105 -3.05 -10.43 6.24
CA ASP A 105 -2.52 -9.28 7.00
C ASP A 105 -1.25 -8.67 6.39
N ILE A 106 -0.82 -9.17 5.23
CA ILE A 106 0.28 -8.59 4.47
C ILE A 106 -0.27 -7.98 3.18
N ALA A 107 0.25 -6.84 2.80
CA ALA A 107 -0.02 -6.26 1.49
C ALA A 107 1.26 -5.73 0.85
N ILE A 108 1.29 -5.77 -0.48
CA ILE A 108 2.35 -5.17 -1.29
C ILE A 108 1.71 -4.11 -2.15
N ASN A 109 2.21 -2.88 -2.08
CA ASN A 109 1.80 -1.81 -2.98
C ASN A 109 3.02 -1.35 -3.79
N THR A 110 2.95 -1.51 -5.10
CA THR A 110 4.00 -1.04 -6.02
C THR A 110 3.46 0.09 -6.87
N GLY A 111 4.32 1.03 -7.24
CA GLY A 111 3.87 2.15 -8.05
C GLY A 111 4.94 3.18 -8.32
N PHE A 112 4.45 4.34 -8.72
CA PHE A 112 5.28 5.50 -9.02
C PHE A 112 4.90 6.67 -8.13
N TYR A 113 5.88 7.51 -7.86
CA TYR A 113 5.67 8.82 -7.27
C TYR A 113 6.62 9.85 -7.87
N THR A 114 6.26 11.09 -7.77
CA THR A 114 7.08 12.21 -8.22
C THR A 114 7.49 13.03 -7.02
N PHE A 115 8.78 13.22 -6.84
CA PHE A 115 9.32 14.15 -5.87
C PHE A 115 9.57 15.52 -6.51
N THR A 116 9.28 16.56 -5.76
CA THR A 116 9.69 17.93 -6.06
C THR A 116 10.43 18.51 -4.87
N ASP A 117 11.41 19.35 -5.13
CA ASP A 117 12.17 20.06 -4.10
C ASP A 117 12.62 21.42 -4.68
N VAL A 118 13.11 22.31 -3.84
CA VAL A 118 13.75 23.55 -4.25
C VAL A 118 15.20 23.54 -3.78
N ARG A 119 16.14 23.62 -4.71
CA ARG A 119 17.58 23.68 -4.43
C ARG A 119 18.18 24.88 -5.14
N ASP A 120 18.88 25.69 -4.39
CA ASP A 120 19.51 26.93 -4.90
C ASP A 120 18.50 27.86 -5.62
N GLY A 121 17.24 27.86 -5.15
CA GLY A 121 16.15 28.64 -5.75
C GLY A 121 15.51 28.00 -6.99
N GLU A 122 16.01 26.87 -7.45
CA GLU A 122 15.47 26.17 -8.60
C GLU A 122 14.60 24.97 -8.18
N LYS A 123 13.43 24.85 -8.82
CA LYS A 123 12.55 23.71 -8.62
C LYS A 123 13.10 22.49 -9.37
N ILE A 124 13.44 21.46 -8.63
CA ILE A 124 13.81 20.16 -9.18
C ILE A 124 12.63 19.19 -9.07
N THR A 125 12.52 18.31 -10.06
CA THR A 125 11.49 17.27 -10.10
C THR A 125 12.11 15.98 -10.60
N PHE A 126 11.84 14.87 -9.92
CA PHE A 126 12.28 13.56 -10.36
C PHE A 126 11.24 12.49 -10.08
N ALA A 127 11.09 11.57 -11.04
CA ALA A 127 10.24 10.41 -10.91
C ALA A 127 10.99 9.28 -10.20
N ALA A 128 10.28 8.62 -9.32
CA ALA A 128 10.77 7.44 -8.65
C ALA A 128 9.67 6.35 -8.62
N ARG A 129 10.06 5.15 -8.32
CA ARG A 129 9.19 4.00 -8.16
C ARG A 129 9.35 3.45 -6.75
N PHE A 130 8.28 2.86 -6.25
CA PHE A 130 8.25 2.31 -4.91
C PHE A 130 7.73 0.88 -4.88
N SER A 131 8.15 0.18 -3.84
CA SER A 131 7.49 -1.00 -3.30
C SER A 131 7.34 -0.78 -1.80
N PHE A 132 6.10 -0.75 -1.32
CA PHE A 132 5.78 -0.82 0.09
C PHE A 132 5.27 -2.23 0.40
N VAL A 133 5.80 -2.83 1.44
CA VAL A 133 5.18 -3.99 2.08
C VAL A 133 4.56 -3.51 3.39
N TYR A 134 3.30 -3.79 3.54
CA TYR A 134 2.52 -3.45 4.71
C TYR A 134 2.17 -4.70 5.51
N LYS A 135 2.14 -4.56 6.83
CA LYS A 135 1.55 -5.52 7.75
C LYS A 135 0.42 -4.83 8.50
N ARG A 136 -0.72 -5.49 8.55
CA ARG A 136 -1.88 -4.98 9.29
C ARG A 136 -1.74 -5.37 10.75
N ASP A 137 -1.84 -4.39 11.65
CA ASP A 137 -1.81 -4.61 13.08
C ASP A 137 -3.17 -5.11 13.64
N ALA A 138 -3.21 -5.38 14.94
CA ALA A 138 -4.42 -5.86 15.63
C ALA A 138 -5.57 -4.84 15.64
N ASN A 139 -5.30 -3.56 15.36
CA ASN A 139 -6.28 -2.49 15.26
C ASN A 139 -6.75 -2.28 13.81
N GLY A 140 -6.23 -3.07 12.86
CA GLY A 140 -6.55 -2.96 11.45
C GLY A 140 -5.74 -1.90 10.68
N ILE A 141 -4.69 -1.33 11.30
CA ILE A 141 -3.85 -0.29 10.70
C ILE A 141 -2.74 -0.94 9.88
N TRP A 142 -2.57 -0.47 8.64
CA TRP A 142 -1.49 -0.87 7.76
C TRP A 142 -0.21 -0.10 8.09
N LEU A 143 0.80 -0.79 8.62
CA LEU A 143 2.13 -0.24 8.90
C LEU A 143 3.14 -0.76 7.89
N ILE A 144 4.05 0.09 7.46
CA ILE A 144 5.13 -0.24 6.53
C ILE A 144 6.14 -1.13 7.27
N VAL A 145 6.40 -2.32 6.74
CA VAL A 145 7.44 -3.24 7.21
C VAL A 145 8.62 -3.34 6.24
N ASP A 146 8.41 -2.98 4.98
CA ASP A 146 9.49 -2.82 4.00
C ASP A 146 9.14 -1.67 3.05
N HIS A 147 10.12 -0.82 2.75
CA HIS A 147 9.97 0.27 1.79
C HIS A 147 11.21 0.36 0.91
N HIS A 148 11.05 0.02 -0.34
CA HIS A 148 12.06 0.26 -1.36
C HIS A 148 11.63 1.42 -2.25
N SER A 149 12.55 2.36 -2.42
CA SER A 149 12.44 3.48 -3.35
C SER A 149 13.65 3.55 -4.28
N SER A 150 13.41 3.74 -5.57
CA SER A 150 14.49 3.94 -6.54
C SER A 150 14.08 4.95 -7.62
N ALA A 151 15.04 5.71 -8.10
CA ALA A 151 14.80 6.60 -9.26
C ALA A 151 14.34 5.79 -10.48
N VAL A 152 13.47 6.37 -11.30
CA VAL A 152 13.14 5.79 -12.60
C VAL A 152 14.36 5.91 -13.50
N PRO A 153 14.86 4.81 -14.10
CA PRO A 153 15.99 4.87 -15.00
C PRO A 153 15.69 5.76 -16.22
N VAL A 154 16.60 6.66 -16.52
CA VAL A 154 16.55 7.43 -17.77
C VAL A 154 17.17 6.57 -18.87
N PRO A 155 16.53 6.37 -20.02
CA PRO A 155 17.15 5.70 -21.16
C PRO A 155 18.46 6.40 -21.52
N LYS A 156 19.55 5.64 -21.67
CA LYS A 156 20.77 6.19 -22.28
C LYS A 156 20.42 6.55 -23.73
N THR A 157 20.58 7.82 -24.10
CA THR A 157 20.60 8.17 -25.52
C THR A 157 21.74 7.39 -26.17
N ALA A 158 21.45 6.61 -27.21
CA ALA A 158 22.50 5.97 -27.99
C ALA A 158 23.30 7.10 -28.68
N ASP A 159 24.58 7.19 -28.34
CA ASP A 159 25.56 8.03 -29.04
C ASP A 159 25.79 7.51 -30.45
#